data_e7b9eac1eb06915d25d7cb2e862d05a0
#
_entry.id   e7b9eac1eb06915d25d7cb2e862d05a0
#
_cell.length_a   1.000
_cell.length_b   1.000
_cell.length_c   1.000
_cell.angle_alpha   90.00
_cell.angle_beta   90.00
_cell.angle_gamma   90.00
#
_symmetry.space_group_name_H-M   'P 1'
#
loop_
_entity.id
_entity.type
_entity.pdbx_description
1 polymer ?
#
loop_
_entity_poly.entity_id
_entity_poly.type
_entity_poly.pdbx_seq_one_letter_code
_entity_poly.pdbx_strand_id
1 'polypeptide(L)'
;DWPALAVSISDRHTGVGSDGIILLAPSEGADMRMRMYNADGSEGEMCGNGIRCLVKFAVDKGFVPNDRSPVSVETLAGVRQVTPKWDRGEMVRARVGMGEPIFRPEDIPVVAPGVEVVIDYPLQVDGHDLSITCLSMGNPHAVAFVEQPVDDFPLHELGPIVEHHEI
;
A
#
# COMPACT_ATOMS: atom_id res chain seq x y z
N ASP A 1 20.82 7.60 6.72
CA ASP A 1 19.50 7.84 7.33
C ASP A 1 18.44 7.84 6.21
N TRP A 2 17.72 6.72 6.05
CA TRP A 2 16.75 6.53 4.98
C TRP A 2 15.50 7.40 5.12
N PRO A 3 14.92 7.58 6.34
CA PRO A 3 13.83 8.51 6.58
C PRO A 3 14.12 9.93 6.08
N ALA A 4 15.23 10.51 6.48
CA ALA A 4 15.61 11.86 6.06
C ALA A 4 15.86 11.97 4.55
N LEU A 5 16.44 10.91 3.95
CA LEU A 5 16.64 10.84 2.50
C LEU A 5 15.29 10.77 1.77
N ALA A 6 14.32 9.99 2.29
CA ALA A 6 12.98 9.90 1.71
C ALA A 6 12.30 11.27 1.66
N VAL A 7 12.32 12.00 2.77
CA VAL A 7 11.78 13.37 2.83
C VAL A 7 12.44 14.27 1.78
N SER A 8 13.77 14.27 1.73
CA SER A 8 14.54 15.15 0.82
C SER A 8 14.30 14.83 -0.65
N ILE A 9 14.32 13.54 -1.03
CA ILE A 9 14.14 13.11 -2.43
C ILE A 9 12.68 13.31 -2.88
N SER A 10 11.72 13.13 -1.97
CA SER A 10 10.29 13.21 -2.30
C SER A 10 9.79 14.64 -2.48
N ASP A 11 10.53 15.63 -2.02
CA ASP A 11 10.16 17.04 -2.23
C ASP A 11 10.02 17.35 -3.72
N ARG A 12 8.84 17.89 -4.11
CA ARG A 12 8.49 18.14 -5.52
C ARG A 12 9.16 19.38 -6.11
N HIS A 13 9.76 20.24 -5.28
CA HIS A 13 10.42 21.47 -5.70
C HIS A 13 11.93 21.37 -5.67
N THR A 14 12.47 20.64 -4.71
CA THR A 14 13.93 20.58 -4.47
C THR A 14 14.51 19.17 -4.61
N GLY A 15 13.66 18.14 -4.64
CA GLY A 15 14.04 16.74 -4.84
C GLY A 15 13.66 16.20 -6.21
N VAL A 16 13.52 14.88 -6.30
CA VAL A 16 13.01 14.19 -7.50
C VAL A 16 11.50 14.34 -7.63
N GLY A 17 10.80 14.51 -6.51
CA GLY A 17 9.34 14.62 -6.46
C GLY A 17 8.66 13.25 -6.57
N SER A 18 8.66 12.49 -5.48
CA SER A 18 8.06 11.16 -5.40
C SER A 18 7.13 11.04 -4.19
N ASP A 19 6.39 9.94 -4.12
CA ASP A 19 5.55 9.62 -2.95
C ASP A 19 6.34 8.85 -1.88
N GLY A 20 7.65 8.65 -2.09
CA GLY A 20 8.55 7.94 -1.20
C GLY A 20 9.67 7.23 -1.95
N ILE A 21 10.44 6.43 -1.22
CA ILE A 21 11.53 5.60 -1.77
C ILE A 21 11.34 4.14 -1.41
N ILE A 22 11.78 3.25 -2.30
CA ILE A 22 11.78 1.82 -2.07
C ILE A 22 13.22 1.31 -2.21
N LEU A 23 13.65 0.55 -1.22
CA LEU A 23 14.98 -0.06 -1.17
C LEU A 23 14.87 -1.55 -1.46
N LEU A 24 15.71 -2.03 -2.37
CA LEU A 24 15.99 -3.44 -2.54
C LEU A 24 17.12 -3.83 -1.61
N ALA A 25 16.87 -4.79 -0.72
CA ALA A 25 17.82 -5.28 0.26
C ALA A 25 17.93 -6.82 0.20
N PRO A 26 19.03 -7.40 0.70
CA PRO A 26 19.14 -8.84 0.88
C PRO A 26 18.09 -9.36 1.89
N SER A 27 17.67 -10.61 1.70
CA SER A 27 16.83 -11.37 2.63
C SER A 27 17.46 -12.75 2.89
N GLU A 28 17.30 -13.27 4.10
CA GLU A 28 17.70 -14.63 4.43
C GLU A 28 16.59 -15.65 4.15
N GLY A 29 15.32 -15.19 4.09
CA GLY A 29 14.14 -16.05 3.96
C GLY A 29 13.37 -15.88 2.66
N ALA A 30 13.80 -14.97 1.76
CA ALA A 30 13.14 -14.68 0.49
C ALA A 30 14.17 -14.35 -0.59
N ASP A 31 13.72 -14.18 -1.83
CA ASP A 31 14.62 -13.80 -2.93
C ASP A 31 15.20 -12.39 -2.75
N MET A 32 14.44 -11.51 -2.07
CA MET A 32 14.85 -10.15 -1.71
C MET A 32 13.99 -9.61 -0.56
N ARG A 33 14.42 -8.47 -0.02
CA ARG A 33 13.66 -7.69 0.96
C ARG A 33 13.33 -6.32 0.39
N MET A 34 12.09 -5.90 0.60
CA MET A 34 11.58 -4.56 0.34
C MET A 34 11.57 -3.76 1.65
N ARG A 35 12.20 -2.59 1.62
CA ARG A 35 11.96 -1.54 2.61
C ARG A 35 11.44 -0.31 1.89
N MET A 36 10.46 0.35 2.46
CA MET A 36 9.92 1.57 1.85
C MET A 36 9.77 2.68 2.89
N TYR A 37 9.98 3.90 2.45
CA TYR A 37 9.78 5.09 3.26
C TYR A 37 8.89 6.05 2.48
N ASN A 38 7.86 6.52 3.14
CA ASN A 38 6.92 7.52 2.60
C ASN A 38 7.61 8.90 2.47
N ALA A 39 6.94 9.83 1.80
CA ALA A 39 7.46 11.19 1.63
C ALA A 39 7.64 11.97 2.94
N ASP A 40 6.96 11.55 4.01
CA ASP A 40 7.11 12.11 5.36
C ASP A 40 8.26 11.47 6.18
N GLY A 41 8.93 10.45 5.60
CA GLY A 41 10.00 9.69 6.24
C GLY A 41 9.53 8.50 7.07
N SER A 42 8.24 8.28 7.22
CA SER A 42 7.71 7.09 7.90
C SER A 42 8.03 5.82 7.12
N GLU A 43 8.34 4.71 7.80
CA GLU A 43 8.54 3.41 7.14
C GLU A 43 7.19 2.75 6.91
N GLY A 44 6.88 2.46 5.65
CA GLY A 44 5.66 1.77 5.25
C GLY A 44 5.82 0.25 5.28
N GLU A 45 4.75 -0.45 5.63
CA GLU A 45 4.79 -1.91 5.75
C GLU A 45 4.83 -2.61 4.40
N MET A 46 4.03 -2.16 3.44
CA MET A 46 3.92 -2.74 2.11
C MET A 46 3.20 -1.80 1.14
N CYS A 47 3.60 -1.81 -0.13
CA CYS A 47 2.92 -1.10 -1.21
C CYS A 47 2.76 -2.03 -2.42
N GLY A 48 1.51 -2.34 -2.79
CA GLY A 48 1.19 -3.23 -3.90
C GLY A 48 1.68 -2.71 -5.26
N ASN A 49 1.72 -1.39 -5.46
CA ASN A 49 2.30 -0.78 -6.65
C ASN A 49 3.83 -0.84 -6.61
N GLY A 50 4.40 -0.48 -5.47
CA GLY A 50 5.83 -0.40 -5.27
C GLY A 50 6.53 -1.75 -5.38
N ILE A 51 5.96 -2.82 -4.83
CA ILE A 51 6.55 -4.17 -4.91
C ILE A 51 6.65 -4.67 -6.36
N ARG A 52 5.70 -4.31 -7.24
CA ARG A 52 5.77 -4.65 -8.67
C ARG A 52 6.92 -3.93 -9.37
N CYS A 53 7.13 -2.66 -9.06
CA CYS A 53 8.24 -1.87 -9.56
C CYS A 53 9.57 -2.41 -9.04
N LEU A 54 9.64 -2.79 -7.75
CA LEU A 54 10.84 -3.37 -7.13
C LEU A 54 11.25 -4.66 -7.81
N VAL A 55 10.30 -5.59 -8.04
CA VAL A 55 10.59 -6.87 -8.70
C VAL A 55 11.04 -6.63 -10.15
N LYS A 56 10.37 -5.73 -10.89
CA LYS A 56 10.83 -5.38 -12.23
C LYS A 56 12.25 -4.82 -12.22
N PHE A 57 12.54 -3.89 -11.32
CA PHE A 57 13.89 -3.33 -11.16
C PHE A 57 14.91 -4.43 -10.85
N ALA A 58 14.59 -5.33 -9.92
CA ALA A 58 15.50 -6.42 -9.53
C ALA A 58 15.83 -7.35 -10.70
N VAL A 59 14.83 -7.69 -11.50
CA VAL A 59 14.99 -8.52 -12.70
C VAL A 59 15.78 -7.77 -13.78
N ASP A 60 15.39 -6.55 -14.11
CA ASP A 60 16.06 -5.73 -15.15
C ASP A 60 17.54 -5.47 -14.82
N LYS A 61 17.90 -5.44 -13.53
CA LYS A 61 19.28 -5.27 -13.05
C LYS A 61 20.02 -6.58 -12.78
N GLY A 62 19.37 -7.73 -12.99
CA GLY A 62 19.97 -9.05 -12.79
C GLY A 62 20.18 -9.46 -11.33
N PHE A 63 19.52 -8.81 -10.37
CA PHE A 63 19.52 -9.22 -8.97
C PHE A 63 18.67 -10.47 -8.76
N VAL A 64 17.69 -10.69 -9.62
CA VAL A 64 16.83 -11.89 -9.66
C VAL A 64 16.84 -12.45 -11.07
N PRO A 65 16.99 -13.78 -11.25
CA PRO A 65 16.95 -14.42 -12.56
C PRO A 65 15.63 -14.18 -13.31
N ASN A 66 15.69 -14.02 -14.63
CA ASN A 66 14.52 -13.76 -15.49
C ASN A 66 13.49 -14.90 -15.50
N ASP A 67 13.90 -16.11 -15.14
CA ASP A 67 13.04 -17.30 -15.08
C ASP A 67 12.45 -17.54 -13.68
N ARG A 68 12.85 -16.73 -12.70
CA ARG A 68 12.34 -16.84 -11.33
C ARG A 68 10.86 -16.45 -11.26
N SER A 69 10.00 -17.41 -10.95
CA SER A 69 8.56 -17.17 -10.80
C SER A 69 7.92 -18.26 -9.92
N PRO A 70 7.23 -17.91 -8.85
CA PRO A 70 7.11 -16.55 -8.31
C PRO A 70 8.42 -16.03 -7.69
N VAL A 71 8.54 -14.72 -7.58
CA VAL A 71 9.58 -14.04 -6.81
C VAL A 71 9.04 -13.78 -5.40
N SER A 72 9.74 -14.25 -4.38
CA SER A 72 9.40 -14.02 -2.99
C SER A 72 10.06 -12.72 -2.49
N VAL A 73 9.25 -11.86 -1.88
CA VAL A 73 9.71 -10.55 -1.36
C VAL A 73 9.34 -10.45 0.12
N GLU A 74 10.35 -10.34 0.97
CA GLU A 74 10.16 -10.04 2.38
C GLU A 74 9.74 -8.57 2.55
N THR A 75 8.68 -8.32 3.30
CA THR A 75 8.18 -6.98 3.64
C THR A 75 7.89 -6.91 5.14
N LEU A 76 7.63 -5.73 5.70
CA LEU A 76 7.19 -5.62 7.10
C LEU A 76 5.82 -6.28 7.32
N ALA A 77 4.98 -6.35 6.29
CA ALA A 77 3.71 -7.08 6.33
C ALA A 77 3.84 -8.59 6.02
N GLY A 78 5.07 -9.15 6.09
CA GLY A 78 5.37 -10.56 5.80
C GLY A 78 5.85 -10.79 4.37
N VAL A 79 6.08 -12.07 4.03
CA VAL A 79 6.56 -12.46 2.71
C VAL A 79 5.42 -12.41 1.69
N ARG A 80 5.64 -11.70 0.58
CA ARG A 80 4.72 -11.62 -0.55
C ARG A 80 5.26 -12.36 -1.76
N GLN A 81 4.35 -13.03 -2.49
CA GLN A 81 4.67 -13.72 -3.72
C GLN A 81 4.29 -12.84 -4.92
N VAL A 82 5.26 -12.56 -5.76
CA VAL A 82 5.07 -11.75 -6.98
C VAL A 82 5.30 -12.63 -8.19
N THR A 83 4.29 -12.78 -9.03
CA THR A 83 4.36 -13.58 -10.27
C THR A 83 4.53 -12.65 -11.46
N PRO A 84 5.74 -12.57 -12.05
CA PRO A 84 5.98 -11.77 -13.25
C PRO A 84 5.20 -12.32 -14.46
N LYS A 85 4.77 -11.42 -15.35
CA LYS A 85 4.29 -11.74 -16.69
C LYS A 85 5.20 -11.10 -17.71
N TRP A 86 5.62 -11.90 -18.68
CA TRP A 86 6.61 -11.56 -19.67
C TRP A 86 5.97 -11.35 -21.04
N ASP A 87 6.46 -10.39 -21.79
CA ASP A 87 6.23 -10.23 -23.21
C ASP A 87 7.57 -9.90 -23.88
N ARG A 88 7.93 -10.66 -24.92
CA ARG A 88 9.17 -10.50 -25.71
C ARG A 88 10.45 -10.38 -24.88
N GLY A 89 10.51 -11.07 -23.74
CA GLY A 89 11.66 -11.07 -22.84
C GLY A 89 11.67 -9.91 -21.80
N GLU A 90 10.66 -9.06 -21.82
CA GLU A 90 10.48 -7.99 -20.84
C GLU A 90 9.36 -8.31 -19.85
N MET A 91 9.54 -7.96 -18.59
CA MET A 91 8.48 -8.02 -17.59
C MET A 91 7.51 -6.86 -17.80
N VAL A 92 6.30 -7.16 -18.26
CA VAL A 92 5.28 -6.14 -18.58
C VAL A 92 4.21 -5.99 -17.50
N ARG A 93 4.00 -7.01 -16.69
CA ARG A 93 3.03 -7.02 -15.58
C ARG A 93 3.52 -7.91 -14.45
N ALA A 94 2.93 -7.73 -13.27
CA ALA A 94 3.08 -8.64 -12.15
C ALA A 94 1.75 -8.84 -11.43
N ARG A 95 1.53 -10.06 -10.95
CA ARG A 95 0.48 -10.40 -10.00
C ARG A 95 1.10 -10.51 -8.62
N VAL A 96 0.56 -9.80 -7.64
CA VAL A 96 1.01 -9.82 -6.24
C VAL A 96 -0.02 -10.56 -5.40
N GLY A 97 0.44 -11.53 -4.60
CA GLY A 97 -0.37 -12.14 -3.54
C GLY A 97 -0.44 -11.18 -2.34
N MET A 98 -1.57 -10.51 -2.18
CA MET A 98 -1.78 -9.53 -1.11
C MET A 98 -2.12 -10.17 0.25
N GLY A 99 -2.45 -11.46 0.27
CA GLY A 99 -3.01 -12.13 1.43
C GLY A 99 -4.53 -12.00 1.50
N GLU A 100 -5.10 -12.38 2.64
CA GLU A 100 -6.53 -12.22 2.91
C GLU A 100 -6.78 -10.86 3.59
N PRO A 101 -7.92 -10.21 3.30
CA PRO A 101 -8.28 -8.97 3.99
C PRO A 101 -8.60 -9.26 5.47
N ILE A 102 -8.17 -8.35 6.33
CA ILE A 102 -8.49 -8.38 7.76
C ILE A 102 -9.65 -7.41 7.98
N PHE A 103 -10.73 -7.88 8.62
CA PHE A 103 -11.94 -7.08 8.86
C PHE A 103 -12.19 -6.80 10.35
N ARG A 104 -11.47 -7.45 11.26
CA ARG A 104 -11.67 -7.26 12.70
C ARG A 104 -11.17 -5.87 13.13
N PRO A 105 -11.99 -5.05 13.78
CA PRO A 105 -11.61 -3.69 14.16
C PRO A 105 -10.34 -3.62 15.03
N GLU A 106 -10.14 -4.58 15.92
CA GLU A 106 -8.96 -4.65 16.79
C GLU A 106 -7.65 -4.96 16.07
N ASP A 107 -7.70 -5.49 14.85
CA ASP A 107 -6.53 -5.79 14.01
C ASP A 107 -6.27 -4.68 12.97
N ILE A 108 -7.11 -3.65 12.95
CA ILE A 108 -6.99 -2.45 12.12
C ILE A 108 -7.22 -1.23 13.05
N PRO A 109 -6.67 -0.05 12.75
CA PRO A 109 -6.82 1.11 13.63
C PRO A 109 -8.23 1.72 13.53
N VAL A 110 -9.25 0.94 13.97
CA VAL A 110 -10.66 1.33 13.97
C VAL A 110 -11.26 1.09 15.35
N VAL A 111 -11.93 2.09 15.89
CA VAL A 111 -12.59 2.03 17.20
C VAL A 111 -14.11 1.90 16.99
N ALA A 112 -14.61 0.67 16.88
CA ALA A 112 -16.02 0.36 16.73
C ALA A 112 -16.51 -0.59 17.84
N PRO A 113 -16.80 -0.09 19.06
CA PRO A 113 -17.16 -0.91 20.20
C PRO A 113 -18.44 -1.75 19.94
N GLY A 114 -18.35 -3.07 20.20
CA GLY A 114 -19.48 -3.98 20.06
C GLY A 114 -19.79 -4.40 18.62
N VAL A 115 -18.92 -4.08 17.67
CA VAL A 115 -19.04 -4.47 16.26
C VAL A 115 -17.92 -5.47 15.95
N GLU A 116 -18.27 -6.66 15.45
CA GLU A 116 -17.28 -7.69 15.08
C GLU A 116 -16.55 -7.36 13.77
N VAL A 117 -17.24 -6.69 12.84
CA VAL A 117 -16.71 -6.23 11.56
C VAL A 117 -17.37 -4.90 11.19
N VAL A 118 -16.61 -3.98 10.61
CA VAL A 118 -17.12 -2.69 10.14
C VAL A 118 -17.45 -2.80 8.65
N ILE A 119 -18.68 -3.22 8.37
CA ILE A 119 -19.23 -3.36 7.01
C ILE A 119 -20.51 -2.53 6.93
N ASP A 120 -20.60 -1.69 5.91
CA ASP A 120 -21.72 -0.76 5.68
C ASP A 120 -22.06 0.07 6.92
N TYR A 121 -21.05 0.44 7.67
CA TYR A 121 -21.21 1.19 8.92
C TYR A 121 -21.58 2.64 8.62
N PRO A 122 -22.67 3.16 9.20
CA PRO A 122 -23.08 4.53 8.97
C PRO A 122 -22.12 5.50 9.66
N LEU A 123 -21.58 6.43 8.89
CA LEU A 123 -20.66 7.46 9.34
C LEU A 123 -21.17 8.83 8.86
N GLN A 124 -21.35 9.75 9.80
CA GLN A 124 -21.72 11.13 9.48
C GLN A 124 -20.48 12.02 9.52
N VAL A 125 -20.14 12.64 8.39
CA VAL A 125 -18.95 13.46 8.25
C VAL A 125 -19.32 14.77 7.58
N ASP A 126 -19.16 15.87 8.27
CA ASP A 126 -19.40 17.25 7.77
C ASP A 126 -20.74 17.41 7.03
N GLY A 127 -21.82 16.84 7.60
CA GLY A 127 -23.15 16.88 7.02
C GLY A 127 -23.40 15.87 5.89
N HIS A 128 -22.45 15.01 5.58
CA HIS A 128 -22.57 13.90 4.63
C HIS A 128 -22.79 12.58 5.37
N ASP A 129 -23.78 11.80 4.93
CA ASP A 129 -24.02 10.45 5.42
C ASP A 129 -23.26 9.47 4.52
N LEU A 130 -22.27 8.80 5.07
CA LEU A 130 -21.47 7.78 4.40
C LEU A 130 -21.82 6.39 4.95
N SER A 131 -21.67 5.37 4.11
CA SER A 131 -21.64 3.97 4.51
C SER A 131 -20.23 3.44 4.25
N ILE A 132 -19.49 3.12 5.33
CA ILE A 132 -18.11 2.72 5.22
C ILE A 132 -17.88 1.26 5.56
N THR A 133 -16.95 0.62 4.86
CA THR A 133 -16.39 -0.69 5.19
C THR A 133 -14.92 -0.54 5.49
N CYS A 134 -14.50 -0.95 6.68
CA CYS A 134 -13.11 -0.86 7.11
C CYS A 134 -12.43 -2.23 7.02
N LEU A 135 -11.23 -2.26 6.45
CA LEU A 135 -10.42 -3.48 6.32
C LEU A 135 -8.92 -3.14 6.24
N SER A 136 -8.09 -4.14 6.46
CA SER A 136 -6.66 -4.04 6.19
C SER A 136 -6.23 -5.05 5.12
N MET A 137 -5.39 -4.59 4.18
CA MET A 137 -4.66 -5.42 3.21
C MET A 137 -3.14 -5.37 3.46
N GLY A 138 -2.75 -5.12 4.72
CA GLY A 138 -1.40 -4.79 5.16
C GLY A 138 -1.22 -3.29 5.41
N ASN A 139 -2.20 -2.49 5.02
CA ASN A 139 -2.44 -1.11 5.43
C ASN A 139 -3.96 -0.91 5.59
N PRO A 140 -4.40 -0.02 6.48
CA PRO A 140 -5.82 0.21 6.73
C PRO A 140 -6.49 0.95 5.58
N HIS A 141 -7.75 0.60 5.35
CA HIS A 141 -8.62 1.23 4.36
C HIS A 141 -10.00 1.47 4.93
N ALA A 142 -10.58 2.65 4.69
CA ALA A 142 -12.00 2.94 4.80
C ALA A 142 -12.57 3.10 3.38
N VAL A 143 -13.48 2.22 3.00
CA VAL A 143 -14.08 2.17 1.67
C VAL A 143 -15.54 2.61 1.76
N ALA A 144 -15.92 3.65 1.03
CA ALA A 144 -17.29 4.06 0.84
C ALA A 144 -17.72 3.87 -0.62
N PHE A 145 -18.88 3.23 -0.84
CA PHE A 145 -19.50 3.18 -2.15
C PHE A 145 -20.45 4.37 -2.28
N VAL A 146 -20.23 5.20 -3.29
CA VAL A 146 -21.02 6.41 -3.53
C VAL A 146 -21.86 6.25 -4.81
N GLU A 147 -23.07 6.83 -4.83
CA GLU A 147 -23.96 6.73 -6.00
C GLU A 147 -23.54 7.67 -7.15
N GLN A 148 -22.92 8.79 -6.82
CA GLN A 148 -22.42 9.77 -7.79
C GLN A 148 -21.07 9.34 -8.38
N PRO A 149 -20.67 9.87 -9.56
CA PRO A 149 -19.33 9.66 -10.08
C PRO A 149 -18.26 10.05 -9.05
N VAL A 150 -17.23 9.23 -8.91
CA VAL A 150 -16.16 9.46 -7.90
C VAL A 150 -15.47 10.81 -8.11
N ASP A 151 -15.34 11.26 -9.36
CA ASP A 151 -14.73 12.56 -9.69
C ASP A 151 -15.56 13.76 -9.18
N ASP A 152 -16.87 13.56 -8.95
CA ASP A 152 -17.77 14.58 -8.41
C ASP A 152 -17.89 14.52 -6.87
N PHE A 153 -17.25 13.51 -6.25
CA PHE A 153 -17.28 13.36 -4.80
C PHE A 153 -16.24 14.29 -4.14
N PRO A 154 -16.59 15.05 -3.07
CA PRO A 154 -15.70 15.99 -2.42
C PRO A 154 -14.63 15.30 -1.56
N LEU A 155 -13.83 14.40 -2.18
CA LEU A 155 -12.84 13.57 -1.52
C LEU A 155 -11.76 14.40 -0.80
N HIS A 156 -11.36 15.53 -1.39
CA HIS A 156 -10.32 16.38 -0.80
C HIS A 156 -10.77 17.09 0.49
N GLU A 157 -12.07 17.23 0.69
CA GLU A 157 -12.67 17.85 1.88
C GLU A 157 -12.96 16.77 2.93
N LEU A 158 -13.63 15.68 2.53
CA LEU A 158 -14.09 14.63 3.45
C LEU A 158 -13.00 13.61 3.80
N GLY A 159 -12.08 13.32 2.89
CA GLY A 159 -11.04 12.32 3.09
C GLY A 159 -10.20 12.57 4.34
N PRO A 160 -9.62 13.77 4.55
CA PRO A 160 -8.85 14.07 5.76
C PRO A 160 -9.67 13.98 7.05
N ILE A 161 -10.98 14.28 7.01
CA ILE A 161 -11.86 14.17 8.17
C ILE A 161 -12.11 12.70 8.52
N VAL A 162 -12.34 11.84 7.50
CA VAL A 162 -12.50 10.40 7.70
C VAL A 162 -11.22 9.76 8.20
N GLU A 163 -10.05 10.15 7.66
CA GLU A 163 -8.75 9.64 8.06
C GLU A 163 -8.43 9.89 9.54
N HIS A 164 -8.91 11.00 10.09
CA HIS A 164 -8.69 11.37 11.48
C HIS A 164 -9.96 11.24 12.35
N HIS A 165 -10.96 10.49 11.87
CA HIS A 165 -12.19 10.30 12.62
C HIS A 165 -11.96 9.44 13.87
N GLU A 166 -12.79 9.63 14.89
CA GLU A 166 -12.68 8.93 16.18
C GLU A 166 -13.04 7.43 16.12
N ILE A 167 -13.65 6.98 15.01
CA ILE A 167 -13.97 5.58 14.76
C ILE A 167 -12.74 4.73 14.51
#